data_ee3244e3a6a6429cca24c886a10ecb78
#
_entry.id   ee3244e3a6a6429cca24c886a10ecb78
#
_cell.length_a   1.000
_cell.length_b   1.000
_cell.length_c   1.000
_cell.angle_alpha   90.00
_cell.angle_beta   90.00
_cell.angle_gamma   90.00
#
_symmetry.space_group_name_H-M   'P 1'
#
loop_
_entity.id
_entity.type
_entity.pdbx_description
1 polymer ?
#
loop_
_entity_poly.entity_id
_entity_poly.type
_entity_poly.pdbx_seq_one_letter_code
_entity_poly.pdbx_strand_id
1 'polypeptide(L)'
;MWISMNGQLYKEEQAVVSVYDHGFLYGLGLFETFRTYAGKPFLLQEHLLRLTEGCKELGIAYEPNMERIAEQISKLLEVNELQDAYIRLSVSAGVDILGLPGGLYEQPNEIIYIKSLPPRDEAVYSQGKALQLLKLPRNTPEGLYRFKSFHYMNNILAKRELQNYRWSAGAEGLMLTEEGYLAEGIVSNLFFVKNDVICTPSLDTGILPGITRSYVLQLAEANGFSTQDGLYRWEDLLQSDEIFIVNSVQEIVPITSLYTPDGQKYLVSHGSIGPIARGLIELYKTT
;
A
#
# COMPACT_ATOMS: atom_id res chain seq x y z
N MET A 1 -8.30 20.82 -7.19
CA MET A 1 -7.86 19.75 -8.14
C MET A 1 -9.02 19.32 -9.02
N TRP A 2 -8.72 18.76 -10.22
CA TRP A 2 -9.70 18.02 -11.00
C TRP A 2 -9.57 16.53 -10.68
N ILE A 3 -10.68 15.82 -10.60
CA ILE A 3 -10.75 14.36 -10.43
C ILE A 3 -11.65 13.77 -11.52
N SER A 4 -11.54 12.46 -11.77
CA SER A 4 -12.48 11.74 -12.63
C SER A 4 -13.49 10.98 -11.80
N MET A 5 -14.76 11.06 -12.13
CA MET A 5 -15.83 10.26 -11.54
C MET A 5 -16.70 9.70 -12.66
N ASN A 6 -16.78 8.37 -12.72
CA ASN A 6 -17.50 7.62 -13.76
C ASN A 6 -17.12 8.08 -15.20
N GLY A 7 -15.80 8.33 -15.41
CA GLY A 7 -15.26 8.74 -16.70
C GLY A 7 -15.42 10.23 -17.05
N GLN A 8 -16.03 11.04 -16.19
CA GLN A 8 -16.19 12.49 -16.38
C GLN A 8 -15.30 13.28 -15.43
N LEU A 9 -14.80 14.43 -15.88
CA LEU A 9 -13.96 15.32 -15.08
C LEU A 9 -14.81 16.28 -14.25
N TYR A 10 -14.51 16.38 -12.96
CA TYR A 10 -15.13 17.29 -12.02
C TYR A 10 -14.08 18.07 -11.25
N LYS A 11 -14.39 19.29 -10.87
CA LYS A 11 -13.67 19.96 -9.78
C LYS A 11 -13.93 19.19 -8.48
N GLU A 12 -12.93 19.06 -7.60
CA GLU A 12 -13.05 18.27 -6.36
C GLU A 12 -14.24 18.71 -5.48
N GLU A 13 -14.58 20.01 -5.47
CA GLU A 13 -15.72 20.55 -4.73
C GLU A 13 -17.08 20.21 -5.36
N GLN A 14 -17.12 19.73 -6.59
CA GLN A 14 -18.33 19.36 -7.33
C GLN A 14 -18.55 17.84 -7.37
N ALA A 15 -17.53 17.06 -7.03
CA ALA A 15 -17.61 15.62 -7.04
C ALA A 15 -18.29 15.10 -5.78
N VAL A 16 -19.51 14.62 -5.94
CA VAL A 16 -20.36 14.15 -4.83
C VAL A 16 -20.84 12.73 -5.07
N VAL A 17 -20.92 11.95 -4.01
CA VAL A 17 -21.56 10.63 -4.01
C VAL A 17 -22.86 10.68 -3.23
N SER A 18 -23.80 9.82 -3.56
CA SER A 18 -25.05 9.69 -2.82
C SER A 18 -24.79 9.24 -1.38
N VAL A 19 -25.59 9.73 -0.44
CA VAL A 19 -25.60 9.21 0.95
C VAL A 19 -26.12 7.76 1.03
N TYR A 20 -26.75 7.26 -0.02
CA TYR A 20 -27.15 5.87 -0.19
C TYR A 20 -26.12 5.00 -0.90
N ASP A 21 -24.95 5.55 -1.23
CA ASP A 21 -23.83 4.74 -1.72
C ASP A 21 -23.35 3.81 -0.60
N HIS A 22 -23.30 2.50 -0.86
CA HIS A 22 -22.90 1.52 0.13
C HIS A 22 -21.42 1.60 0.49
N GLY A 23 -20.60 2.26 -0.34
CA GLY A 23 -19.26 2.70 0.05
C GLY A 23 -19.29 3.69 1.22
N PHE A 24 -20.27 4.60 1.25
CA PHE A 24 -20.48 5.53 2.36
C PHE A 24 -21.16 4.86 3.56
N LEU A 25 -22.24 4.09 3.33
CA LEU A 25 -23.03 3.48 4.41
C LEU A 25 -22.30 2.35 5.14
N TYR A 26 -21.61 1.50 4.39
CA TYR A 26 -21.04 0.25 4.93
C TYR A 26 -19.54 0.11 4.70
N GLY A 27 -18.91 1.09 4.08
CA GLY A 27 -17.50 1.00 3.69
C GLY A 27 -17.27 -0.02 2.55
N LEU A 28 -18.33 -0.39 1.80
CA LEU A 28 -18.23 -1.39 0.74
C LEU A 28 -17.65 -0.77 -0.52
N GLY A 29 -16.38 -0.99 -0.70
CA GLY A 29 -15.61 -0.49 -1.83
C GLY A 29 -14.14 -0.84 -1.71
N LEU A 30 -13.46 -0.78 -2.83
CA LEU A 30 -12.05 -1.10 -2.98
C LEU A 30 -11.30 0.07 -3.59
N PHE A 31 -10.00 0.10 -3.40
CA PHE A 31 -9.19 1.11 -4.06
C PHE A 31 -7.79 0.60 -4.39
N GLU A 32 -7.21 1.19 -5.43
CA GLU A 32 -5.81 1.04 -5.76
C GLU A 32 -5.07 2.35 -5.56
N THR A 33 -3.77 2.24 -5.28
CA THR A 33 -2.89 3.40 -5.15
C THR A 33 -1.60 3.09 -5.88
N PHE A 34 -1.26 3.93 -6.83
CA PHE A 34 -0.03 3.83 -7.61
C PHE A 34 0.46 5.21 -8.00
N ARG A 35 1.63 5.27 -8.60
CA ARG A 35 2.21 6.50 -9.14
C ARG A 35 2.40 6.40 -10.63
N THR A 36 2.63 7.52 -11.27
CA THR A 36 3.10 7.57 -12.65
C THR A 36 4.62 7.77 -12.70
N TYR A 37 5.22 7.34 -13.82
CA TYR A 37 6.57 7.67 -14.23
C TYR A 37 6.53 8.17 -15.67
N ALA A 38 7.05 9.36 -15.92
CA ALA A 38 6.96 10.04 -17.21
C ALA A 38 5.51 10.04 -17.76
N GLY A 39 4.54 10.33 -16.88
CA GLY A 39 3.11 10.37 -17.19
C GLY A 39 2.42 9.02 -17.32
N LYS A 40 3.12 7.89 -17.23
CA LYS A 40 2.55 6.54 -17.39
C LYS A 40 2.29 5.88 -16.03
N PRO A 41 1.08 5.32 -15.77
CA PRO A 41 0.80 4.58 -14.56
C PRO A 41 1.70 3.35 -14.45
N PHE A 42 2.33 3.17 -13.30
CA PHE A 42 3.22 2.03 -13.05
C PHE A 42 2.43 0.80 -12.58
N LEU A 43 2.68 -0.37 -13.18
CA LEU A 43 2.03 -1.65 -12.86
C LEU A 43 0.49 -1.56 -12.91
N LEU A 44 -0.06 -0.79 -13.86
CA LEU A 44 -1.50 -0.55 -13.95
C LEU A 44 -2.28 -1.86 -14.13
N GLN A 45 -1.77 -2.78 -14.93
CA GLN A 45 -2.43 -4.08 -15.19
C GLN A 45 -2.61 -4.87 -13.90
N GLU A 46 -1.57 -4.99 -13.08
CA GLU A 46 -1.56 -5.72 -11.82
C GLU A 46 -2.51 -5.06 -10.79
N HIS A 47 -2.53 -3.73 -10.75
CA HIS A 47 -3.46 -2.98 -9.91
C HIS A 47 -4.91 -3.22 -10.33
N LEU A 48 -5.20 -3.19 -11.63
CA LEU A 48 -6.55 -3.43 -12.13
C LEU A 48 -6.98 -4.88 -11.93
N LEU A 49 -6.08 -5.85 -12.09
CA LEU A 49 -6.37 -7.26 -11.83
C LEU A 49 -6.80 -7.47 -10.38
N ARG A 50 -6.01 -6.99 -9.40
CA ARG A 50 -6.35 -7.12 -7.97
C ARG A 50 -7.67 -6.42 -7.64
N LEU A 51 -7.92 -5.23 -8.21
CA LEU A 51 -9.17 -4.49 -8.01
C LEU A 51 -10.37 -5.27 -8.55
N THR A 52 -10.26 -5.84 -9.75
CA THR A 52 -11.33 -6.62 -10.41
C THR A 52 -11.64 -7.89 -9.63
N GLU A 53 -10.61 -8.63 -9.21
CA GLU A 53 -10.79 -9.84 -8.40
C GLU A 53 -11.51 -9.52 -7.09
N GLY A 54 -11.07 -8.46 -6.39
CA GLY A 54 -11.73 -8.03 -5.17
C GLY A 54 -13.17 -7.55 -5.39
N CYS A 55 -13.46 -6.81 -6.46
CA CYS A 55 -14.81 -6.41 -6.82
C CYS A 55 -15.71 -7.62 -7.06
N LYS A 56 -15.20 -8.62 -7.79
CA LYS A 56 -15.92 -9.88 -8.06
C LYS A 56 -16.29 -10.61 -6.76
N GLU A 57 -15.35 -10.75 -5.83
CA GLU A 57 -15.59 -11.40 -4.53
C GLU A 57 -16.64 -10.65 -3.68
N LEU A 58 -16.69 -9.32 -3.79
CA LEU A 58 -17.67 -8.49 -3.09
C LEU A 58 -18.99 -8.31 -3.84
N GLY A 59 -19.18 -8.97 -4.98
CA GLY A 59 -20.38 -8.85 -5.78
C GLY A 59 -20.56 -7.48 -6.47
N ILE A 60 -19.47 -6.75 -6.70
CA ILE A 60 -19.47 -5.46 -7.39
C ILE A 60 -19.18 -5.71 -8.88
N ALA A 61 -20.12 -5.38 -9.75
CA ALA A 61 -20.01 -5.54 -11.21
C ALA A 61 -19.09 -4.44 -11.77
N TYR A 62 -17.78 -4.66 -11.70
CA TYR A 62 -16.77 -3.72 -12.19
C TYR A 62 -15.77 -4.40 -13.11
N GLU A 63 -15.76 -3.98 -14.36
CA GLU A 63 -14.84 -4.44 -15.41
C GLU A 63 -14.07 -3.23 -15.98
N PRO A 64 -12.87 -2.92 -15.46
CA PRO A 64 -12.10 -1.78 -15.94
C PRO A 64 -11.55 -2.01 -17.34
N ASN A 65 -11.65 -1.02 -18.21
CA ASN A 65 -10.90 -0.96 -19.45
C ASN A 65 -9.57 -0.22 -19.17
N MET A 66 -8.44 -0.92 -19.33
CA MET A 66 -7.11 -0.42 -19.01
C MET A 66 -6.74 0.81 -19.85
N GLU A 67 -7.04 0.79 -21.14
CA GLU A 67 -6.73 1.91 -22.06
C GLU A 67 -7.54 3.16 -21.65
N ARG A 68 -8.83 3.01 -21.37
CA ARG A 68 -9.69 4.10 -20.89
C ARG A 68 -9.17 4.68 -19.57
N ILE A 69 -8.76 3.84 -18.61
CA ILE A 69 -8.20 4.30 -17.34
C ILE A 69 -6.88 5.07 -17.56
N ALA A 70 -5.99 4.55 -18.41
CA ALA A 70 -4.74 5.23 -18.74
C ALA A 70 -4.98 6.59 -19.41
N GLU A 71 -5.94 6.68 -20.35
CA GLU A 71 -6.35 7.93 -20.97
C GLU A 71 -6.95 8.92 -19.97
N GLN A 72 -7.79 8.45 -19.03
CA GLN A 72 -8.35 9.31 -17.98
C GLN A 72 -7.24 9.86 -17.06
N ILE A 73 -6.25 9.05 -16.71
CA ILE A 73 -5.10 9.50 -15.93
C ILE A 73 -4.28 10.53 -16.71
N SER A 74 -4.05 10.32 -18.01
CA SER A 74 -3.35 11.30 -18.85
C SER A 74 -4.08 12.65 -18.89
N LYS A 75 -5.41 12.64 -19.08
CA LYS A 75 -6.24 13.86 -19.02
C LYS A 75 -6.16 14.54 -17.66
N LEU A 76 -6.18 13.76 -16.57
CA LEU A 76 -6.06 14.29 -15.22
C LEU A 76 -4.68 14.93 -14.97
N LEU A 77 -3.59 14.34 -15.49
CA LEU A 77 -2.25 14.95 -15.42
C LEU A 77 -2.25 16.30 -16.15
N GLU A 78 -2.79 16.35 -17.37
CA GLU A 78 -2.86 17.57 -18.19
C GLU A 78 -3.63 18.69 -17.50
N VAL A 79 -4.90 18.44 -17.10
CA VAL A 79 -5.77 19.48 -16.52
C VAL A 79 -5.35 19.94 -15.13
N ASN A 80 -4.50 19.16 -14.44
CA ASN A 80 -3.91 19.52 -13.15
C ASN A 80 -2.47 20.02 -13.26
N GLU A 81 -1.92 20.11 -14.48
CA GLU A 81 -0.55 20.59 -14.77
C GLU A 81 0.53 19.77 -14.03
N LEU A 82 0.35 18.45 -13.97
CA LEU A 82 1.28 17.52 -13.31
C LEU A 82 2.04 16.68 -14.36
N GLN A 83 3.35 16.52 -14.17
CA GLN A 83 4.16 15.59 -14.97
C GLN A 83 4.00 14.15 -14.49
N ASP A 84 4.11 13.99 -13.17
CA ASP A 84 3.90 12.72 -12.48
C ASP A 84 3.03 12.93 -11.23
N ALA A 85 2.30 11.89 -10.85
CA ALA A 85 1.31 12.00 -9.80
C ALA A 85 1.17 10.73 -8.95
N TYR A 86 0.67 10.95 -7.75
CA TYR A 86 -0.02 9.97 -6.95
C TYR A 86 -1.43 9.80 -7.51
N ILE A 87 -1.80 8.56 -7.81
CA ILE A 87 -3.13 8.19 -8.27
C ILE A 87 -3.80 7.31 -7.22
N ARG A 88 -5.08 7.59 -6.94
CA ARG A 88 -5.95 6.67 -6.21
C ARG A 88 -7.18 6.39 -7.09
N LEU A 89 -7.30 5.14 -7.54
CA LEU A 89 -8.49 4.62 -8.21
C LEU A 89 -9.36 3.94 -7.15
N SER A 90 -10.56 4.42 -6.95
CA SER A 90 -11.53 3.89 -5.99
C SER A 90 -12.78 3.41 -6.68
N VAL A 91 -13.31 2.27 -6.26
CA VAL A 91 -14.59 1.71 -6.71
C VAL A 91 -15.46 1.48 -5.49
N SER A 92 -16.55 2.22 -5.35
CA SER A 92 -17.58 1.93 -4.35
C SER A 92 -18.67 1.04 -4.96
N ALA A 93 -19.39 0.33 -4.11
CA ALA A 93 -20.50 -0.52 -4.55
C ALA A 93 -21.62 0.27 -5.26
N GLY A 94 -21.71 1.59 -5.03
CA GLY A 94 -22.75 2.44 -5.59
C GLY A 94 -24.02 2.45 -4.74
N VAL A 95 -25.07 3.06 -5.30
CA VAL A 95 -26.36 3.24 -4.62
C VAL A 95 -27.18 1.97 -4.65
N ASP A 96 -27.71 1.58 -3.49
CA ASP A 96 -28.65 0.47 -3.36
C ASP A 96 -29.67 0.74 -2.22
N ILE A 97 -30.54 -0.23 -1.91
CA ILE A 97 -31.52 -0.13 -0.85
C ILE A 97 -30.84 0.05 0.51
N LEU A 98 -31.51 0.70 1.45
CA LEU A 98 -31.04 0.75 2.83
C LEU A 98 -31.17 -0.64 3.46
N GLY A 99 -30.04 -1.26 3.80
CA GLY A 99 -29.94 -2.63 4.30
C GLY A 99 -28.90 -3.43 3.51
N LEU A 100 -28.88 -4.74 3.69
CA LEU A 100 -27.95 -5.63 2.98
C LEU A 100 -28.66 -6.25 1.78
N PRO A 101 -28.33 -5.85 0.53
CA PRO A 101 -28.94 -6.45 -0.66
C PRO A 101 -28.47 -7.89 -0.85
N GLY A 102 -29.31 -8.70 -1.46
CA GLY A 102 -29.00 -10.10 -1.78
C GLY A 102 -28.48 -10.31 -3.20
N GLY A 103 -28.25 -9.25 -3.97
CA GLY A 103 -27.84 -9.30 -5.37
C GLY A 103 -26.47 -8.66 -5.62
N LEU A 104 -26.13 -8.56 -6.91
CA LEU A 104 -24.93 -7.87 -7.38
C LEU A 104 -25.13 -6.35 -7.34
N TYR A 105 -24.08 -5.61 -7.08
CA TYR A 105 -24.02 -4.17 -7.23
C TYR A 105 -23.71 -3.84 -8.70
N GLU A 106 -24.74 -3.53 -9.47
CA GLU A 106 -24.65 -3.36 -10.92
C GLU A 106 -24.19 -1.96 -11.36
N GLN A 107 -24.22 -0.98 -10.46
CA GLN A 107 -23.89 0.43 -10.75
C GLN A 107 -22.83 0.99 -9.79
N PRO A 108 -21.62 0.44 -9.78
CA PRO A 108 -20.55 0.93 -8.94
C PRO A 108 -20.11 2.35 -9.37
N ASN A 109 -19.58 3.12 -8.41
CA ASN A 109 -18.94 4.40 -8.72
C ASN A 109 -17.42 4.20 -8.85
N GLU A 110 -16.86 4.62 -9.99
CA GLU A 110 -15.43 4.70 -10.23
C GLU A 110 -14.94 6.14 -10.00
N ILE A 111 -13.96 6.33 -9.13
CA ILE A 111 -13.39 7.66 -8.85
C ILE A 111 -11.87 7.58 -8.95
N ILE A 112 -11.28 8.42 -9.80
CA ILE A 112 -9.83 8.56 -9.92
C ILE A 112 -9.43 9.91 -9.30
N TYR A 113 -8.76 9.83 -8.14
CA TYR A 113 -8.14 10.97 -7.50
C TYR A 113 -6.70 11.10 -7.98
N ILE A 114 -6.26 12.35 -8.09
CA ILE A 114 -4.89 12.69 -8.45
C ILE A 114 -4.35 13.76 -7.51
N LYS A 115 -3.07 13.68 -7.20
CA LYS A 115 -2.34 14.76 -6.54
C LYS A 115 -0.86 14.68 -6.89
N SER A 116 -0.14 15.79 -6.67
CA SER A 116 1.31 15.79 -6.78
C SER A 116 1.93 14.72 -5.89
N LEU A 117 3.00 14.09 -6.38
CA LEU A 117 3.82 13.20 -5.53
C LEU A 117 4.43 14.01 -4.38
N PRO A 118 4.55 13.42 -3.19
CA PRO A 118 5.33 14.05 -2.14
C PRO A 118 6.77 14.25 -2.64
N PRO A 119 7.45 15.33 -2.24
CA PRO A 119 8.86 15.51 -2.57
C PRO A 119 9.65 14.26 -2.15
N ARG A 120 10.55 13.80 -3.03
CA ARG A 120 11.44 12.69 -2.69
C ARG A 120 12.44 13.20 -1.67
N ASP A 121 12.36 12.67 -0.46
CA ASP A 121 13.33 12.97 0.59
C ASP A 121 14.55 12.05 0.41
N GLU A 122 15.59 12.57 -0.25
CA GLU A 122 16.82 11.81 -0.51
C GLU A 122 17.48 11.30 0.80
N ALA A 123 17.25 11.95 1.94
CA ALA A 123 17.74 11.47 3.23
C ALA A 123 17.11 10.12 3.59
N VAL A 124 15.84 9.90 3.27
CA VAL A 124 15.16 8.61 3.48
C VAL A 124 15.82 7.49 2.69
N TYR A 125 16.26 7.77 1.46
CA TYR A 125 16.86 6.75 0.58
C TYR A 125 18.37 6.60 0.77
N SER A 126 19.04 7.54 1.44
CA SER A 126 20.48 7.49 1.74
C SER A 126 20.80 7.13 3.18
N GLN A 127 19.91 7.43 4.14
CA GLN A 127 20.09 7.19 5.56
C GLN A 127 19.11 6.16 6.14
N GLY A 128 18.03 5.87 5.41
CA GLY A 128 16.95 4.99 5.86
C GLY A 128 15.97 5.69 6.80
N LYS A 129 14.91 4.96 7.15
CA LYS A 129 13.89 5.35 8.12
C LYS A 129 13.97 4.52 9.39
N ALA A 130 13.22 4.96 10.38
CA ALA A 130 12.91 4.16 11.56
C ALA A 130 11.63 3.34 11.33
N LEU A 131 11.55 2.18 11.98
CA LEU A 131 10.35 1.35 12.08
C LEU A 131 9.94 1.27 13.56
N GLN A 132 8.72 1.66 13.88
CA GLN A 132 8.16 1.65 15.23
C GLN A 132 7.22 0.47 15.38
N LEU A 133 7.54 -0.47 16.28
CA LEU A 133 6.60 -1.52 16.66
C LEU A 133 5.38 -0.90 17.37
N LEU A 134 4.19 -1.24 16.90
CA LEU A 134 2.93 -0.80 17.49
C LEU A 134 2.40 -1.84 18.48
N LYS A 135 1.59 -1.39 19.43
CA LYS A 135 0.83 -2.27 20.34
C LYS A 135 -0.46 -2.77 19.66
N LEU A 136 -1.05 -1.93 18.78
CA LEU A 136 -2.23 -2.30 18.03
C LEU A 136 -1.89 -3.41 17.04
N PRO A 137 -2.56 -4.57 17.13
CA PRO A 137 -2.33 -5.64 16.17
C PRO A 137 -2.96 -5.32 14.81
N ARG A 138 -2.46 -5.98 13.78
CA ARG A 138 -3.12 -6.03 12.48
C ARG A 138 -4.38 -6.87 12.61
N ASN A 139 -5.55 -6.28 12.34
CA ASN A 139 -6.79 -7.05 12.35
C ASN A 139 -6.76 -8.18 11.30
N THR A 140 -7.48 -9.25 11.53
CA THR A 140 -7.71 -10.29 10.53
C THR A 140 -8.46 -9.74 9.32
N PRO A 141 -8.24 -10.26 8.09
CA PRO A 141 -9.09 -9.94 6.95
C PRO A 141 -10.51 -10.47 7.14
N GLU A 142 -11.48 -9.84 6.49
CA GLU A 142 -12.89 -10.25 6.51
C GLU A 142 -13.16 -11.51 5.67
N GLY A 143 -12.27 -11.86 4.75
CA GLY A 143 -12.34 -13.02 3.86
C GLY A 143 -11.08 -13.87 3.92
N LEU A 144 -10.89 -14.72 2.92
CA LEU A 144 -9.71 -15.61 2.81
C LEU A 144 -8.40 -14.83 2.69
N TYR A 145 -8.44 -13.62 2.14
CA TYR A 145 -7.29 -12.72 1.99
C TYR A 145 -7.73 -11.27 2.17
N ARG A 146 -6.79 -10.40 2.41
CA ARG A 146 -7.05 -8.98 2.65
C ARG A 146 -7.33 -8.24 1.37
N PHE A 147 -8.51 -7.65 1.27
CA PHE A 147 -8.83 -6.67 0.24
C PHE A 147 -8.20 -5.30 0.56
N LYS A 148 -7.87 -4.55 -0.48
CA LYS A 148 -7.54 -3.13 -0.35
C LYS A 148 -8.84 -2.31 -0.32
N SER A 149 -9.59 -2.47 0.78
CA SER A 149 -10.95 -1.98 0.95
C SER A 149 -11.01 -0.59 1.61
N PHE A 150 -12.20 0.00 1.64
CA PHE A 150 -12.48 1.23 2.37
C PHE A 150 -12.44 1.05 3.90
N HIS A 151 -12.38 -0.16 4.41
CA HIS A 151 -12.26 -0.49 5.84
C HIS A 151 -10.88 -0.12 6.39
N TYR A 152 -10.61 1.17 6.51
CA TYR A 152 -9.30 1.70 6.87
C TYR A 152 -9.14 2.03 8.37
N MET A 153 -10.09 1.58 9.21
CA MET A 153 -10.13 1.89 10.65
C MET A 153 -8.85 1.43 11.36
N ASN A 154 -8.40 0.20 11.13
CA ASN A 154 -7.19 -0.35 11.76
C ASN A 154 -5.95 0.49 11.39
N ASN A 155 -5.79 0.88 10.12
CA ASN A 155 -4.69 1.73 9.67
C ASN A 155 -4.74 3.14 10.28
N ILE A 156 -5.95 3.72 10.44
CA ILE A 156 -6.15 5.03 11.08
C ILE A 156 -5.77 4.96 12.55
N LEU A 157 -6.22 3.93 13.28
CA LEU A 157 -5.89 3.74 14.70
C LEU A 157 -4.39 3.50 14.87
N ALA A 158 -3.77 2.68 14.03
CA ALA A 158 -2.32 2.47 14.00
C ALA A 158 -1.55 3.79 13.77
N LYS A 159 -2.03 4.63 12.84
CA LYS A 159 -1.43 5.94 12.59
C LYS A 159 -1.56 6.89 13.79
N ARG A 160 -2.68 6.85 14.48
CA ARG A 160 -2.90 7.62 15.72
C ARG A 160 -2.00 7.12 16.85
N GLU A 161 -1.85 5.82 17.02
CA GLU A 161 -0.92 5.25 17.99
C GLU A 161 0.51 5.69 17.70
N LEU A 162 0.97 5.57 16.44
CA LEU A 162 2.31 5.97 16.03
C LEU A 162 2.64 7.43 16.42
N GLN A 163 1.68 8.34 16.36
CA GLN A 163 1.85 9.75 16.72
C GLN A 163 2.17 9.96 18.22
N ASN A 164 1.88 8.98 19.09
CA ASN A 164 2.19 9.06 20.51
C ASN A 164 3.67 8.76 20.82
N TYR A 165 4.39 8.15 19.88
CA TYR A 165 5.79 7.77 20.04
C TYR A 165 6.72 8.90 19.59
N ARG A 166 7.00 9.86 20.50
CA ARG A 166 7.80 11.07 20.21
C ARG A 166 9.24 10.75 19.81
N TRP A 167 9.79 9.61 20.25
CA TRP A 167 11.15 9.18 19.97
C TRP A 167 11.35 8.61 18.57
N SER A 168 10.28 8.25 17.88
CA SER A 168 10.30 7.70 16.53
C SER A 168 9.58 8.59 15.51
N ALA A 169 9.72 9.92 15.65
CA ALA A 169 9.13 10.88 14.72
C ALA A 169 9.56 10.58 13.27
N GLY A 170 8.61 10.53 12.34
CA GLY A 170 8.86 10.19 10.93
C GLY A 170 8.98 8.69 10.64
N ALA A 171 8.92 7.81 11.65
CA ALA A 171 8.93 6.37 11.44
C ALA A 171 7.71 5.86 10.67
N GLU A 172 7.84 4.68 10.09
CA GLU A 172 6.70 3.84 9.73
C GLU A 172 6.29 2.99 10.93
N GLY A 173 4.99 2.72 11.11
CA GLY A 173 4.51 1.84 12.16
C GLY A 173 4.42 0.41 11.67
N LEU A 174 4.94 -0.55 12.45
CA LEU A 174 4.86 -1.98 12.19
C LEU A 174 3.80 -2.60 13.09
N MET A 175 2.90 -3.36 12.51
CA MET A 175 1.91 -4.17 13.22
C MET A 175 2.33 -5.64 13.24
N LEU A 176 2.01 -6.33 14.32
CA LEU A 176 2.05 -7.79 14.42
C LEU A 176 0.64 -8.33 14.27
N THR A 177 0.50 -9.62 13.99
CA THR A 177 -0.78 -10.33 14.17
C THR A 177 -1.11 -10.44 15.66
N GLU A 178 -2.33 -10.85 15.99
CA GLU A 178 -2.74 -11.12 17.39
C GLU A 178 -1.86 -12.19 18.04
N GLU A 179 -1.36 -13.16 17.25
CA GLU A 179 -0.48 -14.25 17.70
C GLU A 179 1.00 -13.81 17.80
N GLY A 180 1.30 -12.54 17.48
CA GLY A 180 2.64 -11.94 17.57
C GLY A 180 3.56 -12.24 16.39
N TYR A 181 3.03 -12.65 15.24
CA TYR A 181 3.83 -12.74 14.02
C TYR A 181 3.95 -11.38 13.34
N LEU A 182 5.05 -11.13 12.65
CA LEU A 182 5.24 -9.95 11.81
C LEU A 182 4.13 -9.90 10.76
N ALA A 183 3.46 -8.76 10.65
CA ALA A 183 2.48 -8.53 9.62
C ALA A 183 3.00 -7.52 8.61
N GLU A 184 2.57 -6.28 8.68
CA GLU A 184 2.91 -5.25 7.70
C GLU A 184 2.98 -3.86 8.34
N GLY A 185 3.53 -2.89 7.63
CA GLY A 185 3.46 -1.49 8.01
C GLY A 185 2.05 -0.93 7.90
N ILE A 186 1.84 0.30 8.40
CA ILE A 186 0.53 0.98 8.31
C ILE A 186 0.06 1.08 6.85
N VAL A 187 1.02 1.35 5.92
CA VAL A 187 0.74 1.49 4.47
C VAL A 187 1.80 0.83 3.60
N SER A 188 2.50 -0.18 4.11
CA SER A 188 3.63 -0.82 3.44
C SER A 188 3.74 -2.30 3.79
N ASN A 189 4.31 -3.11 2.88
CA ASN A 189 4.72 -4.47 3.22
C ASN A 189 6.16 -4.46 3.74
N LEU A 190 6.47 -5.41 4.60
CA LEU A 190 7.77 -5.58 5.27
C LEU A 190 8.62 -6.60 4.55
N PHE A 191 9.92 -6.30 4.44
CA PHE A 191 10.98 -7.20 4.03
C PHE A 191 12.17 -7.08 4.98
N PHE A 192 12.89 -8.17 5.13
CA PHE A 192 14.17 -8.18 5.82
C PHE A 192 15.13 -9.21 5.19
N VAL A 193 16.42 -9.02 5.38
CA VAL A 193 17.44 -9.93 4.89
C VAL A 193 18.05 -10.68 6.06
N LYS A 194 18.20 -11.98 5.93
CA LYS A 194 18.87 -12.83 6.90
C LYS A 194 19.66 -13.90 6.17
N ASN A 195 20.98 -13.95 6.38
CA ASN A 195 21.89 -14.89 5.71
C ASN A 195 21.74 -14.85 4.17
N ASP A 196 21.75 -13.66 3.58
CA ASP A 196 21.59 -13.40 2.15
C ASP A 196 20.22 -13.83 1.54
N VAL A 197 19.25 -14.23 2.37
CA VAL A 197 17.88 -14.54 1.94
C VAL A 197 16.98 -13.32 2.23
N ILE A 198 16.23 -12.89 1.23
CA ILE A 198 15.22 -11.84 1.35
C ILE A 198 13.92 -12.46 1.86
N CYS A 199 13.57 -12.13 3.09
CA CYS A 199 12.39 -12.64 3.78
C CYS A 199 11.25 -11.61 3.81
N THR A 200 10.00 -12.09 3.75
CA THR A 200 8.80 -11.27 3.91
C THR A 200 7.72 -12.07 4.65
N PRO A 201 6.86 -11.45 5.46
CA PRO A 201 5.72 -12.15 6.05
C PRO A 201 4.84 -12.82 4.99
N SER A 202 4.37 -14.05 5.28
CA SER A 202 3.41 -14.78 4.45
C SER A 202 2.06 -14.07 4.40
N LEU A 203 1.32 -14.25 3.32
CA LEU A 203 -0.06 -13.78 3.21
C LEU A 203 -0.98 -14.40 4.28
N ASP A 204 -0.62 -15.55 4.83
CA ASP A 204 -1.33 -16.19 5.95
C ASP A 204 -1.36 -15.33 7.24
N THR A 205 -0.47 -14.34 7.36
CA THR A 205 -0.53 -13.35 8.44
C THR A 205 -1.63 -12.31 8.25
N GLY A 206 -2.43 -12.44 7.19
CA GLY A 206 -3.52 -11.51 6.87
C GLY A 206 -3.05 -10.14 6.36
N ILE A 207 -1.82 -10.03 5.88
CA ILE A 207 -1.31 -8.81 5.24
C ILE A 207 -1.94 -8.58 3.86
N LEU A 208 -1.84 -7.34 3.37
CA LEU A 208 -2.23 -7.03 2.01
C LEU A 208 -1.27 -7.74 1.01
N PRO A 209 -1.81 -8.46 -0.01
CA PRO A 209 -1.01 -8.93 -1.14
C PRO A 209 -0.58 -7.73 -2.01
N GLY A 210 0.48 -7.05 -1.58
CA GLY A 210 0.95 -5.79 -2.19
C GLY A 210 1.47 -6.00 -3.61
N ILE A 211 1.05 -5.16 -4.57
CA ILE A 211 1.59 -5.18 -5.94
C ILE A 211 3.09 -4.91 -5.92
N THR A 212 3.53 -3.91 -5.16
CA THR A 212 4.96 -3.62 -5.00
C THR A 212 5.70 -4.74 -4.29
N ARG A 213 5.05 -5.46 -3.32
CA ARG A 213 5.62 -6.66 -2.70
C ARG A 213 5.90 -7.75 -3.74
N SER A 214 4.91 -8.08 -4.55
CA SER A 214 5.05 -9.08 -5.62
C SER A 214 6.10 -8.68 -6.64
N TYR A 215 6.11 -7.43 -7.05
CA TYR A 215 7.10 -6.89 -7.98
C TYR A 215 8.53 -6.97 -7.44
N VAL A 216 8.75 -6.61 -6.17
CA VAL A 216 10.08 -6.68 -5.53
C VAL A 216 10.57 -8.13 -5.39
N LEU A 217 9.68 -9.09 -5.09
CA LEU A 217 10.03 -10.51 -5.10
C LEU A 217 10.49 -10.97 -6.49
N GLN A 218 9.74 -10.66 -7.54
CA GLN A 218 10.10 -10.98 -8.92
C GLN A 218 11.42 -10.31 -9.33
N LEU A 219 11.61 -9.04 -8.97
CA LEU A 219 12.85 -8.30 -9.25
C LEU A 219 14.06 -8.95 -8.56
N ALA A 220 13.91 -9.35 -7.31
CA ALA A 220 14.95 -10.01 -6.54
C ALA A 220 15.32 -11.38 -7.17
N GLU A 221 14.35 -12.22 -7.46
CA GLU A 221 14.53 -13.53 -8.07
C GLU A 221 15.19 -13.44 -9.45
N ALA A 222 14.72 -12.50 -10.29
CA ALA A 222 15.29 -12.24 -11.61
C ALA A 222 16.77 -11.79 -11.57
N ASN A 223 17.22 -11.26 -10.43
CA ASN A 223 18.61 -10.85 -10.20
C ASN A 223 19.41 -11.82 -9.32
N GLY A 224 18.91 -13.04 -9.13
CA GLY A 224 19.63 -14.13 -8.47
C GLY A 224 19.60 -14.11 -6.94
N PHE A 225 18.75 -13.26 -6.32
CA PHE A 225 18.54 -13.31 -4.87
C PHE A 225 17.57 -14.41 -4.51
N SER A 226 17.86 -15.11 -3.41
CA SER A 226 16.91 -16.05 -2.81
C SER A 226 15.84 -15.30 -2.04
N THR A 227 14.57 -15.69 -2.21
CA THR A 227 13.43 -15.12 -1.52
C THR A 227 12.71 -16.17 -0.69
N GLN A 228 12.12 -15.77 0.42
CA GLN A 228 11.30 -16.63 1.27
C GLN A 228 10.17 -15.84 1.94
N ASP A 229 8.96 -16.34 1.88
CA ASP A 229 7.87 -15.87 2.73
C ASP A 229 7.60 -16.86 3.87
N GLY A 230 7.09 -16.36 5.01
CA GLY A 230 6.91 -17.21 6.18
C GLY A 230 6.29 -16.48 7.38
N LEU A 231 6.18 -17.23 8.47
CA LEU A 231 5.74 -16.73 9.77
C LEU A 231 6.96 -16.35 10.61
N TYR A 232 7.19 -15.07 10.76
CA TYR A 232 8.34 -14.52 11.48
C TYR A 232 7.88 -13.75 12.71
N ARG A 233 8.78 -13.56 13.67
CA ARG A 233 8.54 -12.83 14.91
C ARG A 233 9.43 -11.59 15.00
N TRP A 234 9.17 -10.75 15.98
CA TRP A 234 9.97 -9.54 16.24
C TRP A 234 11.47 -9.85 16.39
N GLU A 235 11.79 -10.96 17.01
CA GLU A 235 13.17 -11.43 17.22
C GLU A 235 13.91 -11.71 15.92
N ASP A 236 13.20 -12.09 14.85
CA ASP A 236 13.79 -12.28 13.52
C ASP A 236 14.25 -10.94 12.92
N LEU A 237 13.50 -9.86 13.15
CA LEU A 237 13.95 -8.52 12.74
C LEU A 237 15.17 -8.04 13.54
N LEU A 238 15.22 -8.33 14.84
CA LEU A 238 16.37 -7.96 15.67
C LEU A 238 17.66 -8.67 15.24
N GLN A 239 17.54 -9.82 14.58
CA GLN A 239 18.66 -10.64 14.09
C GLN A 239 18.89 -10.50 12.59
N SER A 240 18.15 -9.61 11.91
CA SER A 240 18.27 -9.40 10.47
C SER A 240 19.48 -8.54 10.13
N ASP A 241 20.04 -8.78 8.96
CA ASP A 241 21.17 -8.03 8.40
C ASP A 241 20.69 -6.68 7.83
N GLU A 242 19.54 -6.69 7.15
CA GLU A 242 18.91 -5.51 6.52
C GLU A 242 17.40 -5.57 6.71
N ILE A 243 16.74 -4.41 6.71
CA ILE A 243 15.28 -4.30 6.70
C ILE A 243 14.88 -3.22 5.70
N PHE A 244 13.80 -3.44 4.98
CA PHE A 244 13.16 -2.43 4.15
C PHE A 244 11.65 -2.64 4.07
N ILE A 245 10.94 -1.59 3.74
CA ILE A 245 9.50 -1.62 3.50
C ILE A 245 9.21 -1.18 2.08
N VAL A 246 8.07 -1.62 1.54
CA VAL A 246 7.70 -1.30 0.17
C VAL A 246 6.25 -0.84 0.05
N ASN A 247 5.99 0.13 -0.81
CA ASN A 247 4.66 0.50 -1.26
C ASN A 247 4.72 1.18 -2.64
N SER A 248 3.60 1.29 -3.31
CA SER A 248 3.52 1.78 -4.70
C SER A 248 3.83 3.28 -4.88
N VAL A 249 4.04 4.04 -3.81
CA VAL A 249 4.35 5.48 -3.88
C VAL A 249 5.81 5.77 -3.49
N GLN A 250 6.29 5.14 -2.40
CA GLN A 250 7.63 5.33 -1.88
C GLN A 250 8.62 4.28 -2.42
N GLU A 251 8.14 3.31 -3.20
CA GLU A 251 8.99 2.24 -3.76
C GLU A 251 9.58 1.37 -2.64
N ILE A 252 10.91 1.25 -2.60
CA ILE A 252 11.67 0.54 -1.57
C ILE A 252 12.26 1.56 -0.61
N VAL A 253 11.89 1.48 0.67
CA VAL A 253 12.39 2.37 1.73
C VAL A 253 13.22 1.59 2.73
N PRO A 254 14.53 1.82 2.84
CA PRO A 254 15.37 1.14 3.82
C PRO A 254 15.01 1.52 5.25
N ILE A 255 15.15 0.56 6.17
CA ILE A 255 14.98 0.75 7.60
C ILE A 255 16.33 0.54 8.29
N THR A 256 16.79 1.55 9.02
CA THR A 256 18.09 1.56 9.72
C THR A 256 17.97 1.56 11.23
N SER A 257 16.77 1.69 11.76
CA SER A 257 16.52 1.57 13.20
C SER A 257 15.12 1.04 13.50
N LEU A 258 15.02 0.28 14.58
CA LEU A 258 13.79 -0.26 15.13
C LEU A 258 13.54 0.36 16.50
N TYR A 259 12.27 0.58 16.83
CA TYR A 259 11.83 1.05 18.13
C TYR A 259 10.74 0.15 18.69
N THR A 260 10.84 -0.16 19.98
CA THR A 260 9.78 -0.83 20.75
C THR A 260 8.76 0.18 21.29
N PRO A 261 7.59 -0.28 21.75
CA PRO A 261 6.56 0.61 22.32
C PRO A 261 6.98 1.32 23.61
N ASP A 262 8.03 0.87 24.30
CA ASP A 262 8.63 1.50 25.48
C ASP A 262 9.82 2.40 25.15
N GLY A 263 10.15 2.58 23.85
CA GLY A 263 11.15 3.50 23.36
C GLY A 263 12.57 2.93 23.26
N GLN A 264 12.75 1.63 23.47
CA GLN A 264 14.04 0.99 23.23
C GLN A 264 14.39 1.04 21.76
N LYS A 265 15.60 1.46 21.43
CA LYS A 265 16.12 1.57 20.06
C LYS A 265 17.11 0.46 19.74
N TYR A 266 16.98 -0.13 18.57
CA TYR A 266 17.92 -1.08 17.97
C TYR A 266 18.38 -0.54 16.62
N LEU A 267 19.65 -0.69 16.31
CA LEU A 267 20.19 -0.35 14.98
C LEU A 267 20.16 -1.57 14.09
N VAL A 268 19.75 -1.36 12.85
CA VAL A 268 19.80 -2.34 11.76
C VAL A 268 21.04 -2.02 10.92
N SER A 269 21.83 -3.01 10.55
CA SER A 269 23.03 -2.82 9.71
C SER A 269 23.93 -1.69 10.24
N HIS A 270 24.15 -1.62 11.56
CA HIS A 270 24.91 -0.54 12.24
C HIS A 270 24.38 0.87 11.96
N GLY A 271 23.08 1.01 11.67
CA GLY A 271 22.46 2.31 11.33
C GLY A 271 22.68 2.76 9.89
N SER A 272 23.04 1.84 9.01
CA SER A 272 23.32 2.09 7.59
C SER A 272 22.41 1.26 6.68
N ILE A 273 22.28 1.67 5.43
CA ILE A 273 21.56 0.90 4.42
C ILE A 273 22.47 -0.24 3.94
N GLY A 274 21.95 -1.46 3.99
CA GLY A 274 22.67 -2.63 3.54
C GLY A 274 22.78 -2.75 2.00
N PRO A 275 23.69 -3.59 1.51
CA PRO A 275 23.98 -3.71 0.08
C PRO A 275 22.81 -4.27 -0.73
N ILE A 276 22.02 -5.21 -0.19
CA ILE A 276 20.89 -5.82 -0.91
C ILE A 276 19.78 -4.81 -1.11
N ALA A 277 19.37 -4.09 -0.04
CA ALA A 277 18.37 -3.03 -0.16
C ALA A 277 18.80 -1.95 -1.14
N ARG A 278 20.09 -1.54 -1.12
CA ARG A 278 20.66 -0.58 -2.06
C ARG A 278 20.61 -1.09 -3.50
N GLY A 279 21.00 -2.32 -3.74
CA GLY A 279 20.95 -2.96 -5.07
C GLY A 279 19.51 -3.02 -5.60
N LEU A 280 18.55 -3.43 -4.78
CA LEU A 280 17.13 -3.46 -5.17
C LEU A 280 16.57 -2.06 -5.49
N ILE A 281 16.98 -1.02 -4.75
CA ILE A 281 16.57 0.38 -5.04
C ILE A 281 17.08 0.81 -6.42
N GLU A 282 18.34 0.49 -6.77
CA GLU A 282 18.91 0.82 -8.08
C GLU A 282 18.20 0.05 -9.20
N LEU A 283 17.95 -1.25 -9.02
CA LEU A 283 17.22 -2.07 -9.98
C LEU A 283 15.78 -1.55 -10.19
N TYR A 284 15.09 -1.16 -9.13
CA TYR A 284 13.73 -0.62 -9.21
C TYR A 284 13.65 0.67 -10.04
N LYS A 285 14.68 1.50 -10.02
CA LYS A 285 14.73 2.76 -10.79
C LYS A 285 14.95 2.56 -12.29
N THR A 286 15.52 1.43 -12.70
CA THR A 286 15.86 1.14 -14.10
C THR A 286 14.71 0.48 -14.88
N THR A 287 13.61 0.20 -14.22
CA THR A 287 12.41 -0.41 -14.81
C THR A 287 11.38 0.65 -15.18
#